data_b1cd6b3dcb9335a5acf798882eed4614
#
_entry.id   b1cd6b3dcb9335a5acf798882eed4614
#
_cell.length_a   1.000
_cell.length_b   1.000
_cell.length_c   1.000
_cell.angle_alpha   90.00
_cell.angle_beta   90.00
_cell.angle_gamma   90.00
#
_symmetry.space_group_name_H-M   'P 1'
#
loop_
_entity.id
_entity.type
_entity.pdbx_description
1 polymer ?
#
loop_
_entity_poly.entity_id
_entity_poly.type
_entity_poly.pdbx_seq_one_letter_code
_entity_poly.pdbx_strand_id
1 'polypeptide(L)'
;MKIVIAPDSFKESLTAVETARQIEAGFREVFADADYRCLPIADGGEGTVDALVAAAGGERRGASVADPLGRPTRAAFGILPDGTAVIEMAEASGLHLVAPDARDPRVTSSRGTGELIRAALDAGARRFIVGLGGSATNDGGAGMLQALGVHLSDADGRPLGPGGAALARLARIDAAGLDGRLAECAFEVACDVDNPLVGPNGASAVFGPQKGATPEMVADLDRHLAHFAAIVARDVGPDVAQLPGGGAAGGLGAAMSAFLGATLRPGVEIVTDALRLRDAIRGASLVVTGEGCIDGQTLRGKAPIGVAGCLSSRSAAR
;
A
#
# COMPACT_ATOMS: atom_id res chain seq x y z
N MET A 1 -6.46 -16.75 -32.15
CA MET A 1 -7.00 -15.52 -31.53
C MET A 1 -6.39 -15.40 -30.14
N LYS A 2 -5.88 -14.22 -29.75
CA LYS A 2 -5.34 -13.97 -28.40
C LYS A 2 -6.31 -13.08 -27.62
N ILE A 3 -6.73 -13.54 -26.44
CA ILE A 3 -7.65 -12.82 -25.53
C ILE A 3 -6.91 -12.54 -24.21
N VAL A 4 -6.81 -11.28 -23.83
CA VAL A 4 -6.25 -10.86 -22.54
C VAL A 4 -7.40 -10.46 -21.61
N ILE A 5 -7.42 -11.02 -20.41
CA ILE A 5 -8.47 -10.82 -19.40
C ILE A 5 -7.81 -10.19 -18.18
N ALA A 6 -8.08 -8.92 -17.93
CA ALA A 6 -7.43 -8.09 -16.91
C ALA A 6 -8.46 -7.32 -16.05
N PRO A 7 -9.34 -8.02 -15.31
CA PRO A 7 -10.32 -7.39 -14.43
C PRO A 7 -9.72 -7.06 -13.07
N ASP A 8 -10.35 -6.12 -12.37
CA ASP A 8 -10.23 -5.94 -10.93
C ASP A 8 -11.24 -6.83 -10.18
N SER A 9 -11.20 -6.77 -8.87
CA SER A 9 -12.16 -7.42 -7.98
C SER A 9 -13.56 -6.80 -8.11
N PHE A 10 -14.57 -7.65 -7.97
CA PHE A 10 -15.96 -7.23 -7.83
C PHE A 10 -16.27 -7.28 -6.33
N LYS A 11 -16.05 -6.15 -5.66
CA LYS A 11 -16.14 -6.03 -4.19
C LYS A 11 -17.40 -6.74 -3.66
N GLU A 12 -17.23 -7.46 -2.53
CA GLU A 12 -18.27 -8.26 -1.86
C GLU A 12 -18.85 -9.42 -2.71
N SER A 13 -18.26 -9.72 -3.90
CA SER A 13 -18.72 -10.77 -4.79
C SER A 13 -17.60 -11.70 -5.24
N LEU A 14 -16.65 -11.23 -6.03
CA LEU A 14 -15.57 -12.04 -6.60
C LEU A 14 -14.21 -11.33 -6.47
N THR A 15 -13.18 -12.07 -6.16
CA THR A 15 -11.80 -11.59 -6.27
C THR A 15 -11.42 -11.35 -7.73
N ALA A 16 -10.38 -10.57 -7.98
CA ALA A 16 -9.87 -10.33 -9.34
C ALA A 16 -9.48 -11.64 -10.05
N VAL A 17 -8.90 -12.58 -9.29
CA VAL A 17 -8.50 -13.91 -9.79
C VAL A 17 -9.73 -14.75 -10.18
N GLU A 18 -10.75 -14.79 -9.33
CA GLU A 18 -12.00 -15.50 -9.63
C GLU A 18 -12.73 -14.87 -10.82
N THR A 19 -12.82 -13.54 -10.85
CA THR A 19 -13.42 -12.81 -11.96
C THR A 19 -12.73 -13.14 -13.28
N ALA A 20 -11.40 -13.14 -13.32
CA ALA A 20 -10.66 -13.48 -14.54
C ALA A 20 -10.95 -14.92 -15.00
N ARG A 21 -11.01 -15.88 -14.06
CA ARG A 21 -11.32 -17.29 -14.36
C ARG A 21 -12.74 -17.49 -14.89
N GLN A 22 -13.73 -16.80 -14.32
CA GLN A 22 -15.12 -16.88 -14.78
C GLN A 22 -15.29 -16.28 -16.18
N ILE A 23 -14.63 -15.15 -16.45
CA ILE A 23 -14.62 -14.53 -17.78
C ILE A 23 -13.96 -15.50 -18.78
N GLU A 24 -12.81 -16.08 -18.45
CA GLU A 24 -12.15 -17.07 -19.31
C GLU A 24 -13.06 -18.25 -19.59
N ALA A 25 -13.71 -18.83 -18.57
CA ALA A 25 -14.60 -19.97 -18.73
C ALA A 25 -15.74 -19.67 -19.70
N GLY A 26 -16.40 -18.51 -19.57
CA GLY A 26 -17.47 -18.11 -20.51
C GLY A 26 -16.97 -17.89 -21.92
N PHE A 27 -15.81 -17.27 -22.12
CA PHE A 27 -15.25 -17.07 -23.46
C PHE A 27 -14.82 -18.39 -24.12
N ARG A 28 -14.37 -19.38 -23.35
CA ARG A 28 -14.00 -20.72 -23.88
C ARG A 28 -15.16 -21.50 -24.46
N GLU A 29 -16.39 -21.23 -24.05
CA GLU A 29 -17.59 -21.85 -24.67
C GLU A 29 -17.76 -21.45 -26.13
N VAL A 30 -17.26 -20.25 -26.51
CA VAL A 30 -17.41 -19.68 -27.87
C VAL A 30 -16.08 -19.74 -28.64
N PHE A 31 -14.97 -19.50 -27.96
CA PHE A 31 -13.63 -19.40 -28.57
C PHE A 31 -12.68 -20.46 -27.95
N ALA A 32 -13.02 -21.74 -28.06
CA ALA A 32 -12.31 -22.84 -27.40
C ALA A 32 -10.78 -22.85 -27.68
N ASP A 33 -10.38 -22.51 -28.90
CA ASP A 33 -8.98 -22.55 -29.36
C ASP A 33 -8.22 -21.22 -29.21
N ALA A 34 -8.78 -20.23 -28.49
CA ALA A 34 -8.09 -18.97 -28.26
C ALA A 34 -6.96 -19.12 -27.23
N ASP A 35 -5.87 -18.34 -27.41
CA ASP A 35 -4.82 -18.18 -26.40
C ASP A 35 -5.29 -17.17 -25.36
N TYR A 36 -5.54 -17.65 -24.14
CA TYR A 36 -6.01 -16.84 -23.02
C TYR A 36 -4.85 -16.41 -22.11
N ARG A 37 -4.86 -15.13 -21.76
CA ARG A 37 -3.91 -14.53 -20.80
C ARG A 37 -4.74 -13.87 -19.69
N CYS A 38 -4.89 -14.55 -18.56
CA CYS A 38 -5.53 -13.99 -17.36
C CYS A 38 -4.50 -13.23 -16.52
N LEU A 39 -4.68 -11.93 -16.41
CA LEU A 39 -3.83 -10.99 -15.70
C LEU A 39 -4.70 -10.15 -14.75
N PRO A 40 -5.18 -10.74 -13.63
CA PRO A 40 -5.98 -9.99 -12.67
C PRO A 40 -5.22 -8.74 -12.20
N ILE A 41 -5.93 -7.61 -12.15
CA ILE A 41 -5.40 -6.30 -11.79
C ILE A 41 -5.87 -5.95 -10.38
N ALA A 42 -5.15 -5.06 -9.73
CA ALA A 42 -5.56 -4.40 -8.49
C ALA A 42 -5.05 -2.96 -8.50
N ASP A 43 -5.58 -2.14 -7.62
CA ASP A 43 -5.25 -0.71 -7.50
C ASP A 43 -4.29 -0.40 -6.32
N GLY A 44 -3.65 -1.42 -5.74
CA GLY A 44 -2.80 -1.24 -4.55
C GLY A 44 -3.57 -1.40 -3.23
N GLY A 45 -4.87 -1.66 -3.29
CA GLY A 45 -5.71 -2.00 -2.15
C GLY A 45 -5.73 -3.50 -1.84
N GLU A 46 -6.81 -3.93 -1.19
CA GLU A 46 -7.05 -5.34 -0.83
C GLU A 46 -7.06 -6.25 -2.06
N GLY A 47 -6.34 -7.38 -1.97
CA GLY A 47 -6.22 -8.36 -3.04
C GLY A 47 -5.07 -8.12 -4.02
N THR A 48 -4.27 -7.08 -3.84
CA THR A 48 -3.11 -6.77 -4.69
C THR A 48 -2.07 -7.89 -4.63
N VAL A 49 -1.79 -8.43 -3.44
CA VAL A 49 -0.86 -9.57 -3.26
C VAL A 49 -1.34 -10.76 -4.06
N ASP A 50 -2.61 -11.15 -3.89
CA ASP A 50 -3.16 -12.33 -4.56
C ASP A 50 -3.23 -12.16 -6.09
N ALA A 51 -3.60 -10.97 -6.56
CA ALA A 51 -3.65 -10.65 -7.98
C ALA A 51 -2.25 -10.73 -8.62
N LEU A 52 -1.24 -10.09 -8.03
CA LEU A 52 0.12 -10.09 -8.56
C LEU A 52 0.78 -11.48 -8.49
N VAL A 53 0.61 -12.19 -7.37
CA VAL A 53 1.13 -13.56 -7.21
C VAL A 53 0.50 -14.51 -8.22
N ALA A 54 -0.82 -14.45 -8.41
CA ALA A 54 -1.52 -15.30 -9.37
C ALA A 54 -1.13 -15.00 -10.83
N ALA A 55 -1.03 -13.70 -11.18
CA ALA A 55 -0.74 -13.28 -12.54
C ALA A 55 0.74 -13.47 -12.94
N ALA A 56 1.67 -13.25 -12.02
CA ALA A 56 3.10 -13.35 -12.28
C ALA A 56 3.68 -14.75 -12.01
N GLY A 57 2.94 -15.65 -11.33
CA GLY A 57 3.45 -16.97 -10.95
C GLY A 57 4.34 -16.93 -9.71
N GLY A 58 4.10 -15.99 -8.79
CA GLY A 58 4.82 -15.84 -7.53
C GLY A 58 4.36 -16.82 -6.43
N GLU A 59 4.85 -16.61 -5.23
CA GLU A 59 4.42 -17.36 -4.05
C GLU A 59 3.95 -16.43 -2.91
N ARG A 60 2.97 -16.89 -2.13
CA ARG A 60 2.51 -16.22 -0.92
C ARG A 60 3.26 -16.76 0.29
N ARG A 61 3.83 -15.88 1.10
CA ARG A 61 4.54 -16.20 2.35
C ARG A 61 3.85 -15.58 3.53
N GLY A 62 3.93 -16.24 4.69
CA GLY A 62 3.35 -15.75 5.94
C GLY A 62 4.44 -15.37 6.95
N ALA A 63 4.15 -14.33 7.74
CA ALA A 63 4.97 -13.93 8.88
C ALA A 63 4.09 -13.75 10.13
N SER A 64 4.69 -13.93 11.31
CA SER A 64 4.07 -13.54 12.57
C SER A 64 4.48 -12.10 12.88
N VAL A 65 3.50 -11.21 13.00
CA VAL A 65 3.69 -9.77 13.18
C VAL A 65 2.73 -9.23 14.24
N ALA A 66 2.91 -7.99 14.65
CA ALA A 66 1.96 -7.29 15.51
C ALA A 66 0.75 -6.80 14.69
N ASP A 67 -0.45 -6.96 15.23
CA ASP A 67 -1.65 -6.26 14.73
C ASP A 67 -1.62 -4.76 15.13
N PRO A 68 -2.60 -3.92 14.71
CA PRO A 68 -2.62 -2.51 15.07
C PRO A 68 -2.63 -2.23 16.57
N LEU A 69 -3.09 -3.18 17.38
CA LEU A 69 -3.15 -3.07 18.85
C LEU A 69 -1.98 -3.77 19.55
N GLY A 70 -0.96 -4.20 18.80
CA GLY A 70 0.24 -4.85 19.32
C GLY A 70 0.09 -6.32 19.65
N ARG A 71 -1.02 -6.97 19.31
CA ARG A 71 -1.25 -8.41 19.53
C ARG A 71 -0.62 -9.22 18.40
N PRO A 72 -0.07 -10.42 18.67
CA PRO A 72 0.46 -11.30 17.63
C PRO A 72 -0.64 -11.69 16.63
N THR A 73 -0.34 -11.56 15.34
CA THR A 73 -1.20 -12.02 14.23
C THR A 73 -0.35 -12.63 13.12
N ARG A 74 -1.00 -13.36 12.22
CA ARG A 74 -0.35 -13.83 10.99
C ARG A 74 -0.76 -12.91 9.84
N ALA A 75 0.24 -12.39 9.14
CA ALA A 75 0.06 -11.58 7.96
C ALA A 75 0.81 -12.21 6.78
N ALA A 76 0.35 -11.97 5.57
CA ALA A 76 0.95 -12.51 4.36
C ALA A 76 1.56 -11.42 3.49
N PHE A 77 2.54 -11.82 2.67
CA PHE A 77 3.11 -11.03 1.59
C PHE A 77 3.42 -11.93 0.39
N GLY A 78 3.52 -11.35 -0.78
CA GLY A 78 3.90 -12.05 -2.01
C GLY A 78 5.38 -11.92 -2.32
N ILE A 79 5.98 -12.96 -2.93
CA ILE A 79 7.28 -12.87 -3.61
C ILE A 79 7.06 -13.24 -5.07
N LEU A 80 7.36 -12.31 -5.97
CA LEU A 80 7.29 -12.52 -7.40
C LEU A 80 8.53 -13.27 -7.92
N PRO A 81 8.49 -13.90 -9.12
CA PRO A 81 9.61 -14.68 -9.65
C PRO A 81 10.91 -13.89 -9.80
N ASP A 82 10.82 -12.56 -9.92
CA ASP A 82 11.98 -11.67 -10.01
C ASP A 82 12.52 -11.21 -8.65
N GLY A 83 11.98 -11.76 -7.54
CA GLY A 83 12.36 -11.42 -6.18
C GLY A 83 11.69 -10.16 -5.61
N THR A 84 10.76 -9.53 -6.33
CA THR A 84 10.00 -8.39 -5.82
C THR A 84 9.04 -8.83 -4.72
N ALA A 85 9.08 -8.19 -3.56
CA ALA A 85 8.09 -8.39 -2.51
C ALA A 85 6.87 -7.51 -2.74
N VAL A 86 5.68 -8.08 -2.57
CA VAL A 86 4.40 -7.38 -2.60
C VAL A 86 3.78 -7.42 -1.21
N ILE A 87 3.52 -6.27 -0.62
CA ILE A 87 3.00 -6.12 0.74
C ILE A 87 1.75 -5.25 0.71
N GLU A 88 0.65 -5.75 1.24
CA GLU A 88 -0.48 -4.93 1.65
C GLU A 88 -0.29 -4.57 3.11
N MET A 89 -0.15 -3.28 3.43
CA MET A 89 0.04 -2.86 4.82
C MET A 89 -1.15 -3.27 5.70
N ALA A 90 -2.33 -3.40 5.12
CA ALA A 90 -3.54 -3.80 5.82
C ALA A 90 -3.48 -5.23 6.39
N GLU A 91 -2.69 -6.13 5.83
CA GLU A 91 -2.47 -7.48 6.36
C GLU A 91 -1.97 -7.46 7.83
N ALA A 92 -1.20 -6.42 8.20
CA ALA A 92 -0.65 -6.26 9.54
C ALA A 92 -1.19 -5.04 10.29
N SER A 93 -1.58 -3.98 9.58
CA SER A 93 -1.96 -2.70 10.19
C SER A 93 -3.33 -2.20 9.69
N GLY A 94 -4.16 -3.15 9.23
CA GLY A 94 -5.46 -2.88 8.60
C GLY A 94 -6.61 -2.63 9.56
N LEU A 95 -7.59 -1.89 9.08
CA LEU A 95 -8.79 -1.52 9.83
C LEU A 95 -9.67 -2.74 10.16
N HIS A 96 -9.67 -3.77 9.29
CA HIS A 96 -10.40 -5.01 9.49
C HIS A 96 -9.88 -5.85 10.67
N LEU A 97 -8.63 -5.61 11.12
CA LEU A 97 -8.05 -6.27 12.29
C LEU A 97 -8.51 -5.65 13.61
N VAL A 98 -9.22 -4.52 13.55
CA VAL A 98 -9.70 -3.79 14.73
C VAL A 98 -11.22 -3.75 14.72
N ALA A 99 -11.83 -4.34 15.74
CA ALA A 99 -13.28 -4.30 15.93
C ALA A 99 -13.78 -2.84 15.94
N PRO A 100 -14.96 -2.54 15.37
CA PRO A 100 -15.43 -1.16 15.22
C PRO A 100 -15.46 -0.35 16.52
N ASP A 101 -15.81 -1.00 17.62
CA ASP A 101 -15.86 -0.41 18.98
C ASP A 101 -14.48 -0.23 19.64
N ALA A 102 -13.44 -0.90 19.10
CA ALA A 102 -12.06 -0.79 19.57
C ALA A 102 -11.18 0.13 18.70
N ARG A 103 -11.76 0.78 17.68
CA ARG A 103 -11.02 1.67 16.78
C ARG A 103 -10.65 2.96 17.48
N ASP A 104 -9.36 3.20 17.62
CA ASP A 104 -8.79 4.43 18.18
C ASP A 104 -7.43 4.72 17.53
N PRO A 105 -7.35 5.68 16.60
CA PRO A 105 -6.10 5.98 15.91
C PRO A 105 -5.02 6.62 16.80
N ARG A 106 -5.37 6.96 18.06
CA ARG A 106 -4.39 7.44 19.03
C ARG A 106 -3.47 6.34 19.54
N VAL A 107 -3.92 5.07 19.49
CA VAL A 107 -3.19 3.91 20.04
C VAL A 107 -2.77 2.87 19.00
N THR A 108 -3.41 2.85 17.82
CA THR A 108 -3.07 1.90 16.75
C THR A 108 -1.72 2.19 16.14
N SER A 109 -0.94 1.14 15.85
CA SER A 109 0.45 1.22 15.40
C SER A 109 0.68 0.54 14.06
N SER A 110 1.53 1.13 13.24
CA SER A 110 2.02 0.57 11.98
C SER A 110 3.18 -0.43 12.15
N ARG A 111 3.48 -0.87 13.38
CA ARG A 111 4.61 -1.75 13.69
C ARG A 111 4.63 -3.01 12.84
N GLY A 112 3.49 -3.68 12.71
CA GLY A 112 3.38 -4.92 11.94
C GLY A 112 3.74 -4.76 10.47
N THR A 113 3.48 -3.60 9.86
CA THR A 113 3.94 -3.29 8.50
C THR A 113 5.46 -3.31 8.41
N GLY A 114 6.18 -2.73 9.38
CA GLY A 114 7.64 -2.79 9.43
C GLY A 114 8.17 -4.21 9.63
N GLU A 115 7.46 -5.02 10.42
CA GLU A 115 7.79 -6.43 10.64
C GLU A 115 7.57 -7.27 9.37
N LEU A 116 6.53 -6.97 8.55
CA LEU A 116 6.35 -7.58 7.22
C LEU A 116 7.48 -7.21 6.25
N ILE A 117 7.87 -5.94 6.21
CA ILE A 117 9.01 -5.48 5.39
C ILE A 117 10.28 -6.25 5.80
N ARG A 118 10.54 -6.39 7.11
CA ARG A 118 11.69 -7.15 7.60
C ARG A 118 11.62 -8.62 7.21
N ALA A 119 10.45 -9.27 7.31
CA ALA A 119 10.26 -10.65 6.88
C ALA A 119 10.53 -10.83 5.38
N ALA A 120 10.14 -9.87 4.54
CA ALA A 120 10.44 -9.90 3.13
C ALA A 120 11.94 -9.65 2.82
N LEU A 121 12.62 -8.78 3.60
CA LEU A 121 14.09 -8.63 3.55
C LEU A 121 14.80 -9.95 3.92
N ASP A 122 14.31 -10.65 4.94
CA ASP A 122 14.85 -11.94 5.39
C ASP A 122 14.64 -13.04 4.33
N ALA A 123 13.58 -12.92 3.53
CA ALA A 123 13.31 -13.75 2.35
C ALA A 123 14.18 -13.38 1.12
N GLY A 124 15.03 -12.36 1.22
CA GLY A 124 15.96 -11.94 0.17
C GLY A 124 15.43 -10.81 -0.74
N ALA A 125 14.25 -10.27 -0.51
CA ALA A 125 13.71 -9.18 -1.32
C ALA A 125 14.58 -7.91 -1.25
N ARG A 126 14.70 -7.22 -2.38
CA ARG A 126 15.34 -5.90 -2.51
C ARG A 126 14.49 -4.91 -3.30
N ARG A 127 13.41 -5.37 -3.89
CA ARG A 127 12.38 -4.54 -4.53
C ARG A 127 11.06 -4.79 -3.83
N PHE A 128 10.34 -3.72 -3.57
CA PHE A 128 9.10 -3.74 -2.80
C PHE A 128 8.00 -2.97 -3.51
N ILE A 129 6.85 -3.58 -3.60
CA ILE A 129 5.58 -2.94 -3.92
C ILE A 129 4.75 -2.96 -2.64
N VAL A 130 4.37 -1.78 -2.14
CA VAL A 130 3.63 -1.67 -0.88
C VAL A 130 2.32 -0.93 -1.11
N GLY A 131 1.20 -1.61 -0.89
CA GLY A 131 -0.13 -1.02 -0.93
C GLY A 131 -0.49 -0.37 0.41
N LEU A 132 -1.01 0.87 0.37
CA LEU A 132 -1.36 1.66 1.55
C LEU A 132 -2.86 1.65 1.91
N GLY A 133 -3.69 0.95 1.14
CA GLY A 133 -5.13 0.89 1.38
C GLY A 133 -5.51 0.26 2.72
N GLY A 134 -6.69 0.61 3.26
CA GLY A 134 -7.33 -0.09 4.38
C GLY A 134 -6.69 0.09 5.76
N SER A 135 -5.86 1.11 6.01
CA SER A 135 -5.13 1.31 7.27
C SER A 135 -6.00 1.62 8.49
N ALA A 136 -5.60 1.10 9.68
CA ALA A 136 -6.17 1.47 10.98
C ALA A 136 -5.38 2.57 11.69
N THR A 137 -4.22 2.95 11.20
CA THR A 137 -3.19 3.71 11.91
C THR A 137 -3.18 5.20 11.54
N ASN A 138 -2.70 6.03 12.47
CA ASN A 138 -2.46 7.46 12.27
C ASN A 138 -1.20 7.89 13.05
N ASP A 139 -0.17 7.04 13.01
CA ASP A 139 1.05 7.17 13.80
C ASP A 139 2.25 7.71 13.00
N GLY A 140 2.00 8.31 11.81
CA GLY A 140 3.07 8.83 10.96
C GLY A 140 4.05 7.75 10.47
N GLY A 141 3.69 6.47 10.57
CA GLY A 141 4.60 5.36 10.28
C GLY A 141 5.62 5.08 11.39
N ALA A 142 5.47 5.70 12.57
CA ALA A 142 6.42 5.57 13.68
C ALA A 142 6.63 4.11 14.10
N GLY A 143 5.55 3.32 14.19
CA GLY A 143 5.67 1.89 14.52
C GLY A 143 6.46 1.11 13.48
N MET A 144 6.22 1.35 12.19
CA MET A 144 6.99 0.76 11.09
C MET A 144 8.47 1.11 11.21
N LEU A 145 8.79 2.38 11.42
CA LEU A 145 10.17 2.85 11.55
C LEU A 145 10.88 2.18 12.73
N GLN A 146 10.22 2.07 13.90
CA GLN A 146 10.77 1.37 15.06
C GLN A 146 11.03 -0.11 14.77
N ALA A 147 10.14 -0.79 14.07
CA ALA A 147 10.33 -2.20 13.68
C ALA A 147 11.50 -2.39 12.71
N LEU A 148 11.81 -1.35 11.92
CA LEU A 148 12.94 -1.33 10.99
C LEU A 148 14.25 -0.82 11.63
N GLY A 149 14.25 -0.48 12.94
CA GLY A 149 15.45 -0.14 13.69
C GLY A 149 15.66 1.36 13.93
N VAL A 150 14.76 2.24 13.52
CA VAL A 150 14.83 3.68 13.84
C VAL A 150 14.50 3.89 15.31
N HIS A 151 15.32 4.66 16.02
CA HIS A 151 15.06 5.05 17.39
C HIS A 151 14.29 6.36 17.47
N LEU A 152 13.07 6.27 18.00
CA LEU A 152 12.21 7.42 18.29
C LEU A 152 12.18 7.59 19.82
N SER A 153 12.52 8.77 20.33
CA SER A 153 12.61 9.03 21.77
C SER A 153 11.95 10.34 22.17
N ASP A 154 11.51 10.38 23.43
CA ASP A 154 11.03 11.59 24.11
C ASP A 154 12.20 12.47 24.61
N ALA A 155 11.87 13.57 25.28
CA ALA A 155 12.86 14.51 25.81
C ALA A 155 13.75 13.93 26.92
N ASP A 156 13.28 12.87 27.61
CA ASP A 156 14.03 12.14 28.62
C ASP A 156 14.91 11.01 28.02
N GLY A 157 14.89 10.84 26.68
CA GLY A 157 15.60 9.78 25.98
C GLY A 157 14.91 8.40 26.06
N ARG A 158 13.66 8.32 26.55
CA ARG A 158 12.91 7.08 26.62
C ARG A 158 12.32 6.73 25.23
N PRO A 159 12.26 5.44 24.87
CA PRO A 159 11.62 5.03 23.62
C PRO A 159 10.17 5.50 23.53
N LEU A 160 9.76 5.97 22.36
CA LEU A 160 8.39 6.39 22.09
C LEU A 160 7.46 5.20 22.11
N GLY A 161 6.31 5.34 22.78
CA GLY A 161 5.24 4.33 22.77
C GLY A 161 4.51 4.26 21.42
N PRO A 162 3.59 3.28 21.25
CA PRO A 162 2.82 3.11 20.02
C PRO A 162 1.73 4.18 19.86
N GLY A 163 1.27 4.33 18.60
CA GLY A 163 0.11 5.10 18.22
C GLY A 163 0.33 6.60 18.01
N GLY A 164 -0.66 7.23 17.37
CA GLY A 164 -0.59 8.64 16.98
C GLY A 164 -0.50 9.61 18.15
N ALA A 165 -1.06 9.27 19.31
CA ALA A 165 -0.95 10.14 20.51
C ALA A 165 0.47 10.20 21.05
N ALA A 166 1.27 9.16 20.88
CA ALA A 166 2.64 9.13 21.36
C ALA A 166 3.53 10.17 20.66
N LEU A 167 3.22 10.53 19.41
CA LEU A 167 3.97 11.52 18.63
C LEU A 167 4.03 12.90 19.30
N ALA A 168 3.06 13.25 20.15
CA ALA A 168 3.11 14.49 20.94
C ALA A 168 4.35 14.62 21.82
N ARG A 169 4.97 13.51 22.20
CA ARG A 169 6.16 13.47 23.06
C ARG A 169 7.45 13.24 22.29
N LEU A 170 7.38 13.04 20.96
CA LEU A 170 8.58 12.83 20.17
C LEU A 170 9.53 14.02 20.29
N ALA A 171 10.77 13.76 20.68
CA ALA A 171 11.80 14.79 20.80
C ALA A 171 12.98 14.56 19.86
N ARG A 172 13.27 13.31 19.50
CA ARG A 172 14.40 12.95 18.65
C ARG A 172 14.11 11.73 17.79
N ILE A 173 14.59 11.77 16.56
CA ILE A 173 14.67 10.64 15.62
C ILE A 173 16.14 10.33 15.36
N ASP A 174 16.53 9.07 15.60
CA ASP A 174 17.86 8.57 15.27
C ASP A 174 17.72 7.40 14.30
N ALA A 175 18.06 7.65 13.04
CA ALA A 175 17.97 6.66 11.96
C ALA A 175 19.22 5.79 11.80
N ALA A 176 20.26 5.96 12.64
CA ALA A 176 21.50 5.19 12.52
C ALA A 176 21.30 3.67 12.72
N GLY A 177 20.25 3.26 13.43
CA GLY A 177 19.88 1.86 13.63
C GLY A 177 18.99 1.26 12.54
N LEU A 178 18.62 2.03 11.50
CA LEU A 178 17.82 1.51 10.38
C LEU A 178 18.53 0.32 9.73
N ASP A 179 17.77 -0.76 9.45
CA ASP A 179 18.32 -1.98 8.84
C ASP A 179 19.12 -1.64 7.57
N GLY A 180 20.45 -1.89 7.63
CA GLY A 180 21.37 -1.48 6.56
C GLY A 180 21.05 -2.07 5.18
N ARG A 181 20.30 -3.18 5.13
CA ARG A 181 19.84 -3.78 3.85
C ARG A 181 18.88 -2.89 3.09
N LEU A 182 18.18 -1.99 3.79
CA LEU A 182 17.20 -1.05 3.18
C LEU A 182 17.85 -0.04 2.25
N ALA A 183 19.15 0.27 2.45
CA ALA A 183 19.90 1.16 1.57
C ALA A 183 20.06 0.60 0.14
N GLU A 184 19.94 -0.72 -0.03
CA GLU A 184 20.03 -1.41 -1.33
C GLU A 184 18.64 -1.71 -1.93
N CYS A 185 17.57 -1.25 -1.27
CA CYS A 185 16.21 -1.57 -1.67
C CYS A 185 15.56 -0.44 -2.47
N ALA A 186 14.68 -0.84 -3.39
CA ALA A 186 13.77 0.07 -4.08
C ALA A 186 12.33 -0.17 -3.59
N PHE A 187 11.64 0.93 -3.26
CA PHE A 187 10.26 0.90 -2.79
C PHE A 187 9.35 1.68 -3.74
N GLU A 188 8.37 0.99 -4.31
CA GLU A 188 7.24 1.59 -4.98
C GLU A 188 6.01 1.46 -4.08
N VAL A 189 5.36 2.57 -3.81
CA VAL A 189 4.22 2.63 -2.89
C VAL A 189 2.98 2.96 -3.69
N ALA A 190 2.05 2.01 -3.71
CA ALA A 190 0.74 2.18 -4.35
C ALA A 190 -0.12 3.12 -3.51
N CYS A 191 -0.32 4.33 -4.04
CA CYS A 191 -1.02 5.41 -3.37
C CYS A 191 -1.90 6.16 -4.37
N ASP A 192 -3.23 5.98 -4.26
CA ASP A 192 -4.22 6.59 -5.16
C ASP A 192 -4.81 7.88 -4.58
N VAL A 193 -4.20 8.42 -3.53
CA VAL A 193 -4.59 9.68 -2.92
C VAL A 193 -3.42 10.66 -2.92
N ASP A 194 -3.73 11.95 -3.05
CA ASP A 194 -2.76 13.05 -3.03
C ASP A 194 -2.76 13.83 -1.70
N ASN A 195 -3.53 13.36 -0.70
CA ASN A 195 -3.67 14.00 0.59
C ASN A 195 -2.30 14.21 1.26
N PRO A 196 -1.98 15.46 1.69
CA PRO A 196 -0.76 15.73 2.43
C PRO A 196 -0.81 15.09 3.83
N LEU A 197 0.31 15.11 4.53
CA LEU A 197 0.38 14.56 5.87
C LEU A 197 -0.53 15.30 6.85
N VAL A 198 -0.58 16.63 6.77
CA VAL A 198 -1.27 17.51 7.72
C VAL A 198 -2.16 18.55 7.07
N GLY A 199 -3.02 19.16 7.88
CA GLY A 199 -3.94 20.23 7.46
C GLY A 199 -5.35 19.74 7.13
N PRO A 200 -6.22 20.62 6.58
CA PRO A 200 -7.63 20.32 6.38
C PRO A 200 -7.90 19.15 5.41
N ASN A 201 -6.97 18.87 4.52
CA ASN A 201 -6.98 17.73 3.60
C ASN A 201 -5.98 16.64 4.02
N GLY A 202 -5.43 16.72 5.23
CA GLY A 202 -4.39 15.82 5.73
C GLY A 202 -4.92 14.47 6.21
N ALA A 203 -3.98 13.62 6.63
CA ALA A 203 -4.23 12.25 7.08
C ALA A 203 -5.32 12.15 8.15
N SER A 204 -5.22 12.97 9.20
CA SER A 204 -6.13 12.93 10.34
C SER A 204 -7.52 13.46 9.97
N ALA A 205 -7.58 14.56 9.23
CA ALA A 205 -8.82 15.21 8.85
C ALA A 205 -9.68 14.34 7.93
N VAL A 206 -9.06 13.73 6.91
CA VAL A 206 -9.78 12.97 5.89
C VAL A 206 -10.02 11.53 6.32
N PHE A 207 -9.02 10.86 6.89
CA PHE A 207 -9.08 9.42 7.16
C PHE A 207 -9.24 9.06 8.65
N GLY A 208 -9.11 10.03 9.57
CA GLY A 208 -9.28 9.82 11.00
C GLY A 208 -10.67 9.33 11.42
N PRO A 209 -11.77 9.93 10.92
CA PRO A 209 -13.12 9.54 11.30
C PRO A 209 -13.45 8.05 11.10
N GLN A 210 -13.08 7.47 9.94
CA GLN A 210 -13.31 6.03 9.67
C GLN A 210 -12.51 5.11 10.59
N LYS A 211 -11.42 5.63 11.22
CA LYS A 211 -10.57 4.93 12.18
C LYS A 211 -11.04 5.14 13.64
N GLY A 212 -12.19 5.79 13.84
CA GLY A 212 -12.78 6.03 15.15
C GLY A 212 -12.40 7.37 15.80
N ALA A 213 -11.76 8.29 15.06
CA ALA A 213 -11.42 9.59 15.63
C ALA A 213 -12.66 10.51 15.76
N THR A 214 -12.82 11.13 16.92
CA THR A 214 -13.73 12.27 17.09
C THR A 214 -13.13 13.55 16.50
N PRO A 215 -13.91 14.63 16.29
CA PRO A 215 -13.37 15.90 15.80
C PRO A 215 -12.19 16.44 16.65
N GLU A 216 -12.26 16.29 17.98
CA GLU A 216 -11.19 16.70 18.89
C GLU A 216 -9.95 15.83 18.69
N MET A 217 -10.10 14.52 18.56
CA MET A 217 -8.99 13.61 18.26
C MET A 217 -8.34 13.92 16.92
N VAL A 218 -9.14 14.28 15.89
CA VAL A 218 -8.63 14.69 14.58
C VAL A 218 -7.71 15.90 14.72
N ALA A 219 -8.15 16.94 15.44
CA ALA A 219 -7.34 18.14 15.66
C ALA A 219 -6.04 17.84 16.43
N ASP A 220 -6.10 16.96 17.44
CA ASP A 220 -4.92 16.55 18.20
C ASP A 220 -3.95 15.75 17.34
N LEU A 221 -4.43 14.74 16.62
CA LEU A 221 -3.62 13.89 15.74
C LEU A 221 -2.98 14.69 14.61
N ASP A 222 -3.68 15.68 14.05
CA ASP A 222 -3.09 16.56 13.02
C ASP A 222 -1.91 17.36 13.58
N ARG A 223 -2.06 17.93 14.80
CA ARG A 223 -0.94 18.61 15.49
C ARG A 223 0.23 17.66 15.78
N HIS A 224 -0.06 16.41 16.17
CA HIS A 224 0.97 15.41 16.44
C HIS A 224 1.72 15.02 15.16
N LEU A 225 1.02 14.85 14.03
CA LEU A 225 1.65 14.61 12.73
C LEU A 225 2.46 15.82 12.25
N ALA A 226 1.98 17.04 12.49
CA ALA A 226 2.76 18.26 12.19
C ALA A 226 4.05 18.32 13.02
N HIS A 227 3.97 17.98 14.31
CA HIS A 227 5.14 17.86 15.17
C HIS A 227 6.12 16.78 14.69
N PHE A 228 5.61 15.61 14.32
CA PHE A 228 6.42 14.53 13.71
C PHE A 228 7.14 15.01 12.45
N ALA A 229 6.43 15.68 11.52
CA ALA A 229 7.02 16.21 10.29
C ALA A 229 8.16 17.22 10.58
N ALA A 230 7.97 18.12 11.57
CA ALA A 230 8.98 19.07 11.97
C ALA A 230 10.25 18.37 12.51
N ILE A 231 10.09 17.30 13.29
CA ILE A 231 11.22 16.51 13.80
C ILE A 231 11.89 15.72 12.66
N VAL A 232 11.13 15.16 11.72
CA VAL A 232 11.69 14.52 10.51
C VAL A 232 12.53 15.51 9.71
N ALA A 233 12.02 16.71 9.44
CA ALA A 233 12.77 17.74 8.72
C ALA A 233 14.07 18.15 9.43
N ARG A 234 14.04 18.21 10.77
CA ARG A 234 15.21 18.57 11.57
C ARG A 234 16.26 17.47 11.63
N ASP A 235 15.84 16.20 11.88
CA ASP A 235 16.76 15.11 12.23
C ASP A 235 17.15 14.24 11.03
N VAL A 236 16.29 14.21 9.98
CA VAL A 236 16.46 13.35 8.80
C VAL A 236 16.68 14.16 7.52
N GLY A 237 16.01 15.33 7.41
CA GLY A 237 16.21 16.31 6.35
C GLY A 237 15.00 16.58 5.45
N PRO A 238 14.23 15.57 4.99
CA PRO A 238 13.09 15.84 4.11
C PRO A 238 11.92 16.52 4.83
N ASP A 239 11.34 17.56 4.21
CA ASP A 239 10.05 18.11 4.64
C ASP A 239 8.92 17.29 4.00
N VAL A 240 8.16 16.62 4.84
CA VAL A 240 7.07 15.71 4.43
C VAL A 240 5.68 16.24 4.76
N ALA A 241 5.57 17.43 5.37
CA ALA A 241 4.29 17.96 5.85
C ALA A 241 3.26 18.12 4.73
N GLN A 242 3.70 18.59 3.56
CA GLN A 242 2.85 18.83 2.39
C GLN A 242 3.15 17.88 1.22
N LEU A 243 3.84 16.76 1.49
CA LEU A 243 4.12 15.76 0.45
C LEU A 243 2.80 15.19 -0.10
N PRO A 244 2.51 15.27 -1.39
CA PRO A 244 1.35 14.61 -2.00
C PRO A 244 1.38 13.10 -1.74
N GLY A 245 0.27 12.56 -1.23
CA GLY A 245 0.20 11.15 -0.81
C GLY A 245 0.87 10.87 0.54
N GLY A 246 1.56 11.84 1.15
CA GLY A 246 2.21 11.65 2.44
C GLY A 246 1.24 11.30 3.57
N GLY A 247 -0.02 11.74 3.47
CA GLY A 247 -1.08 11.43 4.43
C GLY A 247 -1.66 10.02 4.31
N ALA A 248 -1.37 9.30 3.22
CA ALA A 248 -1.87 7.96 3.03
C ALA A 248 -1.46 7.05 4.21
N ALA A 249 -2.40 6.17 4.61
CA ALA A 249 -2.23 5.27 5.73
C ALA A 249 -1.80 5.96 7.05
N GLY A 250 -2.34 7.18 7.30
CA GLY A 250 -2.06 7.90 8.53
C GLY A 250 -0.62 8.38 8.68
N GLY A 251 0.02 8.72 7.56
CA GLY A 251 1.39 9.22 7.48
C GLY A 251 2.43 8.17 7.10
N LEU A 252 2.01 6.94 6.83
CA LEU A 252 2.94 5.88 6.39
C LEU A 252 3.61 6.25 5.06
N GLY A 253 2.85 6.89 4.11
CA GLY A 253 3.40 7.39 2.86
C GLY A 253 4.55 8.39 3.07
N ALA A 254 4.39 9.32 4.00
CA ALA A 254 5.43 10.28 4.37
C ALA A 254 6.68 9.58 4.96
N ALA A 255 6.46 8.63 5.89
CA ALA A 255 7.56 7.89 6.50
C ALA A 255 8.34 7.06 5.47
N MET A 256 7.64 6.33 4.59
CA MET A 256 8.29 5.53 3.56
C MET A 256 9.08 6.39 2.58
N SER A 257 8.56 7.56 2.20
CA SER A 257 9.28 8.50 1.35
C SER A 257 10.54 9.02 2.04
N ALA A 258 10.44 9.49 3.30
CA ALA A 258 11.55 10.12 4.01
C ALA A 258 12.68 9.16 4.40
N PHE A 259 12.34 7.94 4.82
CA PHE A 259 13.32 7.01 5.41
C PHE A 259 13.73 5.89 4.47
N LEU A 260 12.89 5.50 3.51
CA LEU A 260 13.14 4.40 2.58
C LEU A 260 13.34 4.87 1.14
N GLY A 261 13.27 6.19 0.88
CA GLY A 261 13.36 6.73 -0.48
C GLY A 261 12.24 6.25 -1.40
N ALA A 262 11.08 5.90 -0.84
CA ALA A 262 9.97 5.33 -1.58
C ALA A 262 9.36 6.31 -2.58
N THR A 263 9.04 5.80 -3.78
CA THR A 263 8.29 6.54 -4.80
C THR A 263 6.80 6.21 -4.66
N LEU A 264 5.98 7.25 -4.45
CA LEU A 264 4.53 7.12 -4.41
C LEU A 264 3.98 7.24 -5.83
N ARG A 265 3.20 6.24 -6.26
CA ARG A 265 2.62 6.18 -7.62
C ARG A 265 1.19 5.61 -7.56
N PRO A 266 0.35 5.88 -8.56
CA PRO A 266 -0.94 5.20 -8.71
C PRO A 266 -0.78 3.68 -8.71
N GLY A 267 -1.59 2.99 -7.89
CA GLY A 267 -1.46 1.54 -7.71
C GLY A 267 -1.64 0.76 -9.00
N VAL A 268 -2.60 1.17 -9.84
CA VAL A 268 -2.83 0.53 -11.13
C VAL A 268 -1.62 0.61 -12.06
N GLU A 269 -0.85 1.71 -12.03
CA GLU A 269 0.38 1.84 -12.84
C GLU A 269 1.45 0.84 -12.36
N ILE A 270 1.67 0.76 -11.04
CA ILE A 270 2.63 -0.17 -10.46
C ILE A 270 2.25 -1.62 -10.81
N VAL A 271 0.97 -1.99 -10.66
CA VAL A 271 0.50 -3.34 -10.95
C VAL A 271 0.62 -3.67 -12.45
N THR A 272 0.21 -2.76 -13.33
CA THR A 272 0.32 -2.98 -14.78
C THR A 272 1.76 -3.07 -15.26
N ASP A 273 2.68 -2.29 -14.65
CA ASP A 273 4.11 -2.37 -14.93
C ASP A 273 4.70 -3.70 -14.42
N ALA A 274 4.40 -4.11 -13.19
CA ALA A 274 4.85 -5.38 -12.61
C ALA A 274 4.39 -6.59 -13.44
N LEU A 275 3.17 -6.55 -13.98
CA LEU A 275 2.62 -7.58 -14.86
C LEU A 275 3.09 -7.47 -16.33
N ARG A 276 3.84 -6.43 -16.66
CA ARG A 276 4.23 -6.13 -18.06
C ARG A 276 3.01 -6.14 -18.99
N LEU A 277 1.90 -5.55 -18.52
CA LEU A 277 0.62 -5.65 -19.21
C LEU A 277 0.68 -5.13 -20.64
N ARG A 278 1.48 -4.06 -20.91
CA ARG A 278 1.69 -3.52 -22.26
C ARG A 278 2.23 -4.58 -23.23
N ASP A 279 3.15 -5.43 -22.76
CA ASP A 279 3.69 -6.51 -23.57
C ASP A 279 2.66 -7.64 -23.74
N ALA A 280 1.94 -7.95 -22.67
CA ALA A 280 0.91 -8.98 -22.70
C ALA A 280 -0.24 -8.66 -23.67
N ILE A 281 -0.67 -7.40 -23.77
CA ILE A 281 -1.74 -7.00 -24.71
C ILE A 281 -1.26 -6.83 -26.16
N ARG A 282 0.04 -6.88 -26.41
CA ARG A 282 0.57 -6.77 -27.78
C ARG A 282 0.08 -7.95 -28.63
N GLY A 283 -0.56 -7.62 -29.76
CA GLY A 283 -1.13 -8.63 -30.67
C GLY A 283 -2.42 -9.28 -30.16
N ALA A 284 -3.00 -8.84 -29.03
CA ALA A 284 -4.30 -9.31 -28.59
C ALA A 284 -5.39 -8.89 -29.59
N SER A 285 -6.28 -9.85 -29.86
CA SER A 285 -7.51 -9.61 -30.66
C SER A 285 -8.61 -8.96 -29.81
N LEU A 286 -8.60 -9.26 -28.50
CA LEU A 286 -9.54 -8.74 -27.53
C LEU A 286 -8.84 -8.53 -26.19
N VAL A 287 -9.13 -7.42 -25.51
CA VAL A 287 -8.74 -7.15 -24.13
C VAL A 287 -10.02 -6.90 -23.33
N VAL A 288 -10.23 -7.67 -22.27
CA VAL A 288 -11.39 -7.57 -21.38
C VAL A 288 -10.90 -7.04 -20.04
N THR A 289 -11.54 -6.00 -19.55
CA THR A 289 -11.30 -5.43 -18.22
C THR A 289 -12.62 -5.04 -17.58
N GLY A 290 -12.64 -4.83 -16.29
CA GLY A 290 -13.82 -4.41 -15.55
C GLY A 290 -13.54 -4.29 -14.06
N GLU A 291 -14.48 -3.72 -13.36
CA GLU A 291 -14.53 -3.63 -11.90
C GLU A 291 -15.97 -3.68 -11.42
N GLY A 292 -16.21 -3.84 -10.11
CA GLY A 292 -17.56 -4.01 -9.56
C GLY A 292 -18.50 -2.85 -9.80
N CYS A 293 -18.00 -1.62 -9.95
CA CYS A 293 -18.80 -0.42 -10.26
C CYS A 293 -17.98 0.55 -11.11
N ILE A 294 -18.49 0.89 -12.30
CA ILE A 294 -17.90 1.90 -13.16
C ILE A 294 -18.58 3.24 -12.85
N ASP A 295 -17.86 4.15 -12.22
CA ASP A 295 -18.33 5.47 -11.80
C ASP A 295 -17.27 6.56 -12.00
N GLY A 296 -17.49 7.76 -11.42
CA GLY A 296 -16.53 8.87 -11.49
C GLY A 296 -15.18 8.58 -10.84
N GLN A 297 -15.07 7.57 -9.97
CA GLN A 297 -13.80 7.14 -9.37
C GLN A 297 -12.98 6.30 -10.36
N THR A 298 -13.63 5.56 -11.25
CA THR A 298 -12.97 4.79 -12.32
C THR A 298 -12.06 5.69 -13.15
N LEU A 299 -12.49 6.91 -13.46
CA LEU A 299 -11.70 7.89 -14.24
C LEU A 299 -10.47 8.43 -13.48
N ARG A 300 -10.39 8.21 -12.19
CA ARG A 300 -9.26 8.65 -11.33
C ARG A 300 -8.14 7.62 -11.24
N GLY A 301 -8.01 6.72 -12.22
CA GLY A 301 -6.86 5.80 -12.31
C GLY A 301 -7.14 4.40 -11.78
N LYS A 302 -8.41 3.93 -11.74
CA LYS A 302 -8.71 2.54 -11.41
C LYS A 302 -8.40 1.59 -12.57
N ALA A 303 -8.52 0.28 -12.31
CA ALA A 303 -8.10 -0.79 -13.20
C ALA A 303 -8.55 -0.64 -14.67
N PRO A 304 -9.81 -0.34 -15.00
CA PRO A 304 -10.22 -0.20 -16.41
C PRO A 304 -9.47 0.92 -17.14
N ILE A 305 -9.20 2.05 -16.47
CA ILE A 305 -8.46 3.17 -17.05
C ILE A 305 -6.97 2.83 -17.19
N GLY A 306 -6.38 2.17 -16.20
CA GLY A 306 -5.00 1.69 -16.29
C GLY A 306 -4.79 0.74 -17.48
N VAL A 307 -5.70 -0.21 -17.67
CA VAL A 307 -5.67 -1.13 -18.81
C VAL A 307 -5.86 -0.39 -20.13
N ALA A 308 -6.81 0.55 -20.21
CA ALA A 308 -7.03 1.38 -21.40
C ALA A 308 -5.82 2.26 -21.73
N GLY A 309 -5.13 2.80 -20.71
CA GLY A 309 -3.88 3.55 -20.86
C GLY A 309 -2.75 2.70 -21.48
N CYS A 310 -2.70 1.43 -21.15
CA CYS A 310 -1.76 0.50 -21.78
C CYS A 310 -2.05 0.25 -23.27
N LEU A 311 -3.30 0.41 -23.72
CA LEU A 311 -3.70 0.30 -25.12
C LEU A 311 -3.41 1.58 -25.92
N SER A 312 -3.66 2.78 -25.35
CA SER A 312 -3.60 4.07 -26.03
C SER A 312 -2.17 4.54 -26.36
N SER A 313 -1.15 4.12 -25.60
CA SER A 313 0.26 4.45 -25.87
C SER A 313 0.80 3.88 -27.21
N ARG A 314 -0.01 3.15 -27.99
CA ARG A 314 0.30 2.71 -29.36
C ARG A 314 0.19 3.82 -30.41
N SER A 315 -0.53 4.91 -30.13
CA SER A 315 -0.81 5.96 -31.13
C SER A 315 0.30 7.00 -31.29
N ALA A 316 1.26 7.08 -30.34
CA ALA A 316 2.31 8.10 -30.35
C ALA A 316 3.65 7.63 -30.96
N ALA A 317 3.75 6.38 -31.41
CA ALA A 317 4.96 5.78 -31.96
C ALA A 317 4.83 5.37 -33.45
N ARG A 318 4.00 6.09 -34.22
CA ARG A 318 3.95 6.01 -35.70
C ARG A 318 4.19 7.36 -36.32
#